data_a08b2273a256981a447d15198685dae3
#
_entry.id   a08b2273a256981a447d15198685dae3
#
_cell.length_a   1.000
_cell.length_b   1.000
_cell.length_c   1.000
_cell.angle_alpha   90.00
_cell.angle_beta   90.00
_cell.angle_gamma   90.00
#
_symmetry.space_group_name_H-M   'P 1'
#
loop_
_entity.id
_entity.type
_entity.pdbx_description
1 polymer ?
#
loop_
_entity_poly.entity_id
_entity_poly.type
_entity_poly.pdbx_seq_one_letter_code
_entity_poly.pdbx_strand_id
1 'polypeptide(L)'
;MATSGSPETAANPRHVTLVIPAAGRGSRMCPVCGSLPKALVPVRGNPLLSYVLDAGTKAPIQHIVVVTSPAGGLIQQRFGAAHNGVPITYVSQDEPRGLADAVMHAKGYVEDLMLVVNGDELFINSQHDQLVQRLRDSAADGLVGYVRTTSSWRISTGYALSLDHAGRVLRLLEKPQVPWNDLLGVGTWLLGRDFFHYFTRTPVQEARGERDFVMVLQSMVDDGLSLYGVDLRGEFINVNTPVDLLAADALLAEAETTAAITHTSRDHAIQVAAR
;
A
#
# COMPACT_ATOMS: atom_id res chain seq x y z
N MET A 1 16.75 -50.79 -10.62
CA MET A 1 17.28 -49.60 -9.99
C MET A 1 16.19 -48.53 -9.98
N ALA A 2 15.54 -48.35 -8.84
CA ALA A 2 14.45 -47.40 -8.68
C ALA A 2 15.09 -46.07 -8.26
N THR A 3 14.92 -45.01 -9.08
CA THR A 3 15.32 -43.64 -8.76
C THR A 3 14.27 -43.06 -7.83
N SER A 4 14.64 -42.96 -6.56
CA SER A 4 13.86 -42.23 -5.55
C SER A 4 13.94 -40.72 -5.87
N GLY A 5 12.88 -40.19 -6.49
CA GLY A 5 12.62 -38.76 -6.53
C GLY A 5 12.37 -38.28 -5.10
N SER A 6 13.25 -37.44 -4.58
CA SER A 6 13.03 -36.72 -3.34
C SER A 6 11.79 -35.86 -3.48
N PRO A 7 10.87 -35.79 -2.50
CA PRO A 7 9.74 -34.89 -2.57
C PRO A 7 10.29 -33.45 -2.53
N GLU A 8 9.92 -32.69 -3.56
CA GLU A 8 10.06 -31.25 -3.59
C GLU A 8 9.43 -30.69 -2.31
N THR A 9 10.26 -30.16 -1.42
CA THR A 9 9.79 -29.52 -0.19
C THR A 9 8.92 -28.36 -0.61
N ALA A 10 7.61 -28.53 -0.49
CA ALA A 10 6.64 -27.43 -0.62
C ALA A 10 7.11 -26.32 0.34
N ALA A 11 7.58 -25.22 -0.21
CA ALA A 11 8.03 -24.07 0.57
C ALA A 11 6.87 -23.66 1.47
N ASN A 12 7.12 -23.66 2.79
CA ASN A 12 6.13 -23.25 3.78
C ASN A 12 5.58 -21.87 3.36
N PRO A 13 4.25 -21.67 3.28
CA PRO A 13 3.70 -20.39 2.83
C PRO A 13 4.22 -19.27 3.73
N ARG A 14 4.94 -18.30 3.16
CA ARG A 14 5.47 -17.17 3.92
C ARG A 14 4.31 -16.44 4.59
N HIS A 15 4.46 -16.12 5.87
CA HIS A 15 3.49 -15.34 6.62
C HIS A 15 3.54 -13.87 6.16
N VAL A 16 2.40 -13.34 5.76
CA VAL A 16 2.29 -11.95 5.27
C VAL A 16 1.48 -11.13 6.26
N THR A 17 2.09 -10.10 6.82
CA THR A 17 1.42 -9.11 7.67
C THR A 17 1.09 -7.86 6.85
N LEU A 18 -0.18 -7.45 6.81
CA LEU A 18 -0.57 -6.15 6.26
C LEU A 18 -0.25 -5.07 7.29
N VAL A 19 0.59 -4.12 6.92
CA VAL A 19 0.95 -2.97 7.78
C VAL A 19 0.35 -1.70 7.18
N ILE A 20 -0.50 -1.03 7.95
CA ILE A 20 -1.16 0.20 7.51
C ILE A 20 -0.72 1.37 8.41
N PRO A 21 0.18 2.24 7.93
CA PRO A 21 0.53 3.48 8.62
C PRO A 21 -0.64 4.47 8.57
N ALA A 22 -1.30 4.69 9.70
CA ALA A 22 -2.44 5.58 9.87
C ALA A 22 -2.25 6.60 11.01
N ALA A 23 -1.00 6.84 11.44
CA ALA A 23 -0.65 7.75 12.54
C ALA A 23 -0.59 9.23 12.12
N GLY A 24 -0.70 9.54 10.82
CA GLY A 24 -0.61 10.89 10.29
C GLY A 24 -1.65 11.84 10.89
N ARG A 25 -1.20 13.05 11.29
CA ARG A 25 -2.08 14.07 11.92
C ARG A 25 -3.19 14.57 11.03
N GLY A 26 -3.09 14.41 9.70
CA GLY A 26 -4.11 14.88 8.74
C GLY A 26 -4.35 16.40 8.80
N SER A 27 -3.38 17.21 9.19
CA SER A 27 -3.53 18.65 9.43
C SER A 27 -4.12 19.41 8.23
N ARG A 28 -3.81 18.98 7.00
CA ARG A 28 -4.36 19.56 5.76
C ARG A 28 -5.85 19.23 5.55
N MET A 29 -6.38 18.23 6.26
CA MET A 29 -7.79 17.83 6.26
C MET A 29 -8.62 18.50 7.36
N CYS A 30 -7.99 19.19 8.32
CA CYS A 30 -8.67 19.83 9.47
C CYS A 30 -9.90 20.68 9.09
N PRO A 31 -9.94 21.41 7.95
CA PRO A 31 -11.14 22.16 7.56
C PRO A 31 -12.38 21.29 7.35
N VAL A 32 -12.21 20.01 7.04
CA VAL A 32 -13.31 19.06 6.77
C VAL A 32 -13.53 18.09 7.91
N CYS A 33 -12.43 17.54 8.47
CA CYS A 33 -12.51 16.48 9.47
C CYS A 33 -12.47 16.98 10.93
N GLY A 34 -12.12 18.25 11.20
CA GLY A 34 -11.98 18.77 12.55
C GLY A 34 -10.93 17.96 13.34
N SER A 35 -11.38 17.35 14.45
CA SER A 35 -10.56 16.47 15.30
C SER A 35 -10.60 14.98 14.91
N LEU A 36 -11.37 14.61 13.88
CA LEU A 36 -11.50 13.22 13.45
C LEU A 36 -10.17 12.75 12.82
N PRO A 37 -9.63 11.58 13.20
CA PRO A 37 -8.48 10.99 12.52
C PRO A 37 -8.71 10.88 11.00
N LYS A 38 -7.71 11.22 10.19
CA LYS A 38 -7.80 11.19 8.72
C LYS A 38 -8.32 9.83 8.20
N ALA A 39 -7.90 8.75 8.82
CA ALA A 39 -8.34 7.38 8.51
C ALA A 39 -9.86 7.16 8.64
N LEU A 40 -10.54 7.98 9.44
CA LEU A 40 -12.00 7.92 9.65
C LEU A 40 -12.78 8.92 8.81
N VAL A 41 -12.12 9.79 8.04
CA VAL A 41 -12.81 10.73 7.14
C VAL A 41 -13.68 9.95 6.16
N PRO A 42 -14.98 10.27 6.05
CA PRO A 42 -15.86 9.53 5.18
C PRO A 42 -15.63 9.88 3.70
N VAL A 43 -15.51 8.85 2.87
CA VAL A 43 -15.56 8.92 1.41
C VAL A 43 -16.77 8.08 1.00
N ARG A 44 -17.77 8.67 0.35
CA ARG A 44 -19.06 8.02 0.04
C ARG A 44 -19.68 7.27 1.24
N GLY A 45 -19.62 7.90 2.42
CA GLY A 45 -20.19 7.37 3.64
C GLY A 45 -19.39 6.29 4.38
N ASN A 46 -18.29 5.79 3.81
CA ASN A 46 -17.39 4.84 4.45
C ASN A 46 -16.08 5.50 4.88
N PRO A 47 -15.51 5.13 6.04
CA PRO A 47 -14.18 5.63 6.44
C PRO A 47 -13.12 5.34 5.37
N LEU A 48 -12.21 6.29 5.13
CA LEU A 48 -11.11 6.14 4.18
C LEU A 48 -10.31 4.84 4.42
N LEU A 49 -10.05 4.50 5.68
CA LEU A 49 -9.33 3.28 6.04
C LEU A 49 -10.05 1.99 5.62
N SER A 50 -11.38 1.99 5.44
CA SER A 50 -12.11 0.82 4.93
C SER A 50 -11.61 0.41 3.55
N TYR A 51 -11.41 1.39 2.67
CA TYR A 51 -10.92 1.14 1.30
C TYR A 51 -9.48 0.62 1.29
N VAL A 52 -8.64 1.11 2.22
CA VAL A 52 -7.26 0.64 2.39
C VAL A 52 -7.23 -0.81 2.89
N LEU A 53 -8.04 -1.12 3.90
CA LEU A 53 -8.21 -2.47 4.43
C LEU A 53 -8.71 -3.43 3.35
N ASP A 54 -9.72 -3.02 2.57
CA ASP A 54 -10.27 -3.83 1.48
C ASP A 54 -9.23 -4.07 0.37
N ALA A 55 -8.43 -3.07 0.02
CA ALA A 55 -7.35 -3.22 -0.96
C ALA A 55 -6.27 -4.19 -0.46
N GLY A 56 -5.79 -4.01 0.76
CA GLY A 56 -4.74 -4.84 1.37
C GLY A 56 -5.18 -6.29 1.59
N THR A 57 -6.44 -6.50 2.00
CA THR A 57 -7.00 -7.85 2.26
C THR A 57 -7.39 -8.62 1.00
N LYS A 58 -7.24 -8.04 -0.20
CA LYS A 58 -7.25 -8.82 -1.45
C LYS A 58 -6.07 -9.79 -1.54
N ALA A 59 -4.93 -9.41 -0.98
CA ALA A 59 -3.78 -10.30 -0.87
C ALA A 59 -4.01 -11.37 0.21
N PRO A 60 -3.41 -12.57 0.10
CA PRO A 60 -3.51 -13.63 1.10
C PRO A 60 -2.66 -13.27 2.33
N ILE A 61 -3.21 -12.48 3.23
CA ILE A 61 -2.58 -12.02 4.47
C ILE A 61 -3.12 -12.78 5.68
N GLN A 62 -2.33 -12.90 6.76
CA GLN A 62 -2.69 -13.61 7.97
C GLN A 62 -2.90 -12.68 9.17
N HIS A 63 -2.37 -11.47 9.12
CA HIS A 63 -2.44 -10.51 10.22
C HIS A 63 -2.45 -9.08 9.68
N ILE A 64 -3.16 -8.16 10.35
CA ILE A 64 -3.18 -6.74 10.06
C ILE A 64 -2.59 -5.98 11.24
N VAL A 65 -1.67 -5.07 10.97
CA VAL A 65 -1.17 -4.10 11.95
C VAL A 65 -1.53 -2.70 11.47
N VAL A 66 -2.37 -2.01 12.22
CA VAL A 66 -2.70 -0.61 11.97
C VAL A 66 -1.90 0.25 12.93
N VAL A 67 -0.98 1.05 12.38
CA VAL A 67 -0.18 1.98 13.19
C VAL A 67 -0.91 3.30 13.30
N THR A 68 -1.30 3.66 14.53
CA THR A 68 -2.12 4.84 14.81
C THR A 68 -1.34 5.88 15.63
N SER A 69 -1.83 7.11 15.69
CA SER A 69 -1.39 8.05 16.72
C SER A 69 -1.95 7.66 18.10
N PRO A 70 -1.48 8.25 19.22
CA PRO A 70 -2.06 8.02 20.54
C PRO A 70 -3.57 8.25 20.62
N ALA A 71 -4.12 9.09 19.72
CA ALA A 71 -5.57 9.33 19.59
C ALA A 71 -6.29 8.25 18.78
N GLY A 72 -5.65 7.14 18.43
CA GLY A 72 -6.17 6.07 17.56
C GLY A 72 -7.31 5.23 18.13
N GLY A 73 -7.73 5.47 19.38
CA GLY A 73 -8.84 4.72 20.00
C GLY A 73 -10.15 4.73 19.21
N LEU A 74 -10.45 5.83 18.50
CA LEU A 74 -11.61 5.91 17.60
C LEU A 74 -11.49 4.97 16.40
N ILE A 75 -10.28 4.76 15.88
CA ILE A 75 -10.01 3.83 14.78
C ILE A 75 -10.27 2.40 15.27
N GLN A 76 -9.69 2.05 16.41
CA GLN A 76 -9.91 0.73 17.02
C GLN A 76 -11.38 0.48 17.35
N GLN A 77 -12.09 1.49 17.90
CA GLN A 77 -13.53 1.38 18.17
C GLN A 77 -14.34 1.15 16.90
N ARG A 78 -13.96 1.78 15.77
CA ARG A 78 -14.69 1.69 14.49
C ARG A 78 -14.47 0.36 13.77
N PHE A 79 -13.26 -0.18 13.80
CA PHE A 79 -12.89 -1.36 13.01
C PHE A 79 -12.82 -2.65 13.84
N GLY A 80 -12.76 -2.57 15.18
CA GLY A 80 -12.75 -3.73 16.06
C GLY A 80 -11.46 -4.56 15.96
N ALA A 81 -11.58 -5.86 16.18
CA ALA A 81 -10.45 -6.78 16.30
C ALA A 81 -10.14 -7.55 15.02
N ALA A 82 -10.94 -7.42 13.95
CA ALA A 82 -10.73 -8.15 12.70
C ALA A 82 -11.37 -7.43 11.52
N HIS A 83 -10.82 -7.64 10.30
CA HIS A 83 -11.39 -7.20 9.03
C HIS A 83 -11.33 -8.35 8.02
N ASN A 84 -12.46 -8.66 7.36
CA ASN A 84 -12.59 -9.81 6.45
C ASN A 84 -12.07 -11.14 7.04
N GLY A 85 -12.26 -11.35 8.35
CA GLY A 85 -11.79 -12.54 9.06
C GLY A 85 -10.30 -12.51 9.46
N VAL A 86 -9.55 -11.48 9.08
CA VAL A 86 -8.14 -11.33 9.44
C VAL A 86 -8.00 -10.48 10.71
N PRO A 87 -7.27 -10.97 11.75
CA PRO A 87 -7.12 -10.24 13.01
C PRO A 87 -6.36 -8.93 12.84
N ILE A 88 -6.76 -7.89 13.60
CA ILE A 88 -6.14 -6.57 13.61
C ILE A 88 -5.47 -6.32 14.96
N THR A 89 -4.22 -5.90 14.91
CA THR A 89 -3.49 -5.31 16.05
C THR A 89 -3.29 -3.81 15.80
N TYR A 90 -3.54 -3.00 16.83
CA TYR A 90 -3.30 -1.56 16.79
C TYR A 90 -2.04 -1.22 17.57
N VAL A 91 -1.14 -0.46 16.95
CA VAL A 91 0.14 -0.05 17.54
C VAL A 91 0.23 1.46 17.52
N SER A 92 0.65 2.08 18.62
CA SER A 92 0.81 3.53 18.71
C SER A 92 2.18 3.97 18.19
N GLN A 93 2.18 4.97 17.31
CA GLN A 93 3.34 5.81 17.04
C GLN A 93 3.17 7.10 17.86
N ASP A 94 3.85 7.22 18.98
CA ASP A 94 3.65 8.32 19.92
C ASP A 94 4.16 9.65 19.39
N GLU A 95 5.24 9.62 18.63
CA GLU A 95 5.81 10.80 17.98
C GLU A 95 5.74 10.65 16.46
N PRO A 96 5.27 11.67 15.72
CA PRO A 96 5.12 11.61 14.26
C PRO A 96 6.47 11.76 13.56
N ARG A 97 7.28 10.71 13.56
CA ARG A 97 8.63 10.65 12.96
C ARG A 97 8.62 10.11 11.53
N GLY A 98 7.50 10.25 10.83
CA GLY A 98 7.36 9.89 9.42
C GLY A 98 6.90 8.45 9.18
N LEU A 99 6.72 8.14 7.89
CA LEU A 99 6.18 6.87 7.41
C LEU A 99 7.06 5.66 7.76
N ALA A 100 8.37 5.78 7.53
CA ALA A 100 9.30 4.68 7.78
C ALA A 100 9.35 4.30 9.27
N ASP A 101 9.27 5.29 10.17
CA ASP A 101 9.19 5.07 11.61
C ASP A 101 7.86 4.41 11.99
N ALA A 102 6.74 4.83 11.40
CA ALA A 102 5.46 4.16 11.63
C ALA A 102 5.54 2.66 11.29
N VAL A 103 6.14 2.29 10.17
CA VAL A 103 6.33 0.88 9.78
C VAL A 103 7.26 0.15 10.75
N MET A 104 8.27 0.83 11.33
CA MET A 104 9.14 0.23 12.36
C MET A 104 8.37 -0.24 13.59
N HIS A 105 7.29 0.43 13.98
CA HIS A 105 6.45 0.01 15.12
C HIS A 105 5.77 -1.35 14.88
N ALA A 106 5.60 -1.77 13.60
CA ALA A 106 5.06 -3.09 13.27
C ALA A 106 6.09 -4.22 13.32
N LYS A 107 7.39 -3.95 13.53
CA LYS A 107 8.50 -4.93 13.45
C LYS A 107 8.26 -6.21 14.24
N GLY A 108 7.69 -6.11 15.46
CA GLY A 108 7.42 -7.24 16.34
C GLY A 108 6.30 -8.17 15.86
N TYR A 109 5.52 -7.75 14.87
CA TYR A 109 4.35 -8.45 14.33
C TYR A 109 4.59 -8.99 12.90
N VAL A 110 5.74 -8.71 12.31
CA VAL A 110 6.13 -9.21 10.99
C VAL A 110 6.99 -10.45 11.17
N GLU A 111 6.50 -11.60 10.75
CA GLU A 111 7.25 -12.86 10.80
C GLU A 111 8.16 -13.00 9.58
N ASP A 112 7.62 -12.99 8.35
CA ASP A 112 8.39 -13.16 7.11
C ASP A 112 8.30 -11.94 6.22
N LEU A 113 7.08 -11.60 5.76
CA LEU A 113 6.80 -10.54 4.83
C LEU A 113 5.85 -9.52 5.42
N MET A 114 6.00 -8.28 5.01
CA MET A 114 5.01 -7.23 5.24
C MET A 114 4.51 -6.65 3.92
N LEU A 115 3.19 -6.59 3.76
CA LEU A 115 2.54 -5.78 2.76
C LEU A 115 2.22 -4.43 3.41
N VAL A 116 2.97 -3.40 3.07
CA VAL A 116 2.68 -2.04 3.54
C VAL A 116 1.73 -1.39 2.55
N VAL A 117 0.63 -0.81 3.05
CA VAL A 117 -0.30 0.02 2.27
C VAL A 117 -0.57 1.30 3.05
N ASN A 118 -0.30 2.45 2.45
CA ASN A 118 -0.51 3.74 3.12
C ASN A 118 -1.98 3.96 3.49
N GLY A 119 -2.22 4.41 4.72
CA GLY A 119 -3.55 4.59 5.29
C GLY A 119 -4.40 5.73 4.69
N ASP A 120 -3.86 6.44 3.71
CA ASP A 120 -4.49 7.58 3.02
C ASP A 120 -4.59 7.40 1.49
N GLU A 121 -4.31 6.21 1.01
CA GLU A 121 -4.35 5.89 -0.42
C GLU A 121 -5.58 5.03 -0.76
N LEU A 122 -6.38 5.52 -1.68
CA LEU A 122 -7.56 4.85 -2.18
C LEU A 122 -7.25 4.24 -3.54
N PHE A 123 -7.54 2.95 -3.67
CA PHE A 123 -7.37 2.18 -4.91
C PHE A 123 -8.70 1.61 -5.39
N ILE A 124 -8.96 1.71 -6.69
CA ILE A 124 -10.13 1.11 -7.35
C ILE A 124 -9.63 0.16 -8.42
N ASN A 125 -10.14 -1.08 -8.42
CA ASN A 125 -9.77 -2.14 -9.38
C ASN A 125 -8.26 -2.45 -9.42
N SER A 126 -7.55 -2.26 -8.32
CA SER A 126 -6.13 -2.53 -8.21
C SER A 126 -5.80 -4.02 -8.07
N GLN A 127 -4.57 -4.41 -8.44
CA GLN A 127 -4.09 -5.79 -8.46
C GLN A 127 -3.31 -6.18 -7.20
N HIS A 128 -3.79 -5.78 -6.00
CA HIS A 128 -3.16 -6.18 -4.74
C HIS A 128 -3.20 -7.69 -4.49
N ASP A 129 -4.20 -8.39 -5.01
CA ASP A 129 -4.37 -9.84 -4.97
C ASP A 129 -3.18 -10.60 -5.60
N GLN A 130 -2.49 -10.01 -6.56
CA GLN A 130 -1.40 -10.65 -7.29
C GLN A 130 -0.02 -10.47 -6.65
N LEU A 131 0.15 -9.54 -5.69
CA LEU A 131 1.46 -9.17 -5.17
C LEU A 131 2.22 -10.34 -4.55
N VAL A 132 1.58 -11.10 -3.69
CA VAL A 132 2.23 -12.23 -2.98
C VAL A 132 2.63 -13.32 -3.97
N GLN A 133 1.77 -13.61 -4.96
CA GLN A 133 2.10 -14.60 -5.99
C GLN A 133 3.26 -14.13 -6.88
N ARG A 134 3.25 -12.86 -7.30
CA ARG A 134 4.35 -12.29 -8.10
C ARG A 134 5.69 -12.34 -7.37
N LEU A 135 5.70 -12.09 -6.05
CA LEU A 135 6.92 -12.22 -5.27
C LEU A 135 7.41 -13.68 -5.21
N ARG A 136 6.50 -14.64 -5.05
CA ARG A 136 6.82 -16.08 -5.02
C ARG A 136 7.38 -16.57 -6.36
N ASP A 137 6.83 -16.07 -7.48
CA ASP A 137 7.22 -16.46 -8.84
C ASP A 137 8.51 -15.77 -9.31
N SER A 138 9.05 -14.86 -8.51
CA SER A 138 10.27 -14.10 -8.81
C SER A 138 11.37 -14.38 -7.80
N ALA A 139 12.61 -14.12 -8.18
CA ALA A 139 13.76 -14.09 -7.26
C ALA A 139 13.91 -12.72 -6.57
N ALA A 140 12.80 -11.99 -6.37
CA ALA A 140 12.80 -10.67 -5.79
C ALA A 140 12.91 -10.70 -4.26
N ASP A 141 13.65 -9.75 -3.70
CA ASP A 141 13.70 -9.48 -2.27
C ASP A 141 12.51 -8.63 -1.81
N GLY A 142 11.83 -7.96 -2.75
CA GLY A 142 10.63 -7.18 -2.48
C GLY A 142 9.99 -6.60 -3.74
N LEU A 143 8.77 -6.06 -3.58
CA LEU A 143 8.00 -5.42 -4.63
C LEU A 143 7.68 -3.97 -4.26
N VAL A 144 7.72 -3.09 -5.27
CA VAL A 144 7.39 -1.66 -5.17
C VAL A 144 6.22 -1.37 -6.10
N GLY A 145 5.08 -0.99 -5.54
CA GLY A 145 3.88 -0.63 -6.29
C GLY A 145 4.06 0.71 -7.01
N TYR A 146 3.58 0.77 -8.26
CA TYR A 146 3.46 2.01 -9.01
C TYR A 146 2.20 2.03 -9.86
N VAL A 147 1.83 3.21 -10.32
CA VAL A 147 0.81 3.43 -11.36
C VAL A 147 1.40 4.31 -12.45
N ARG A 148 0.81 4.26 -13.67
CA ARG A 148 1.21 5.17 -14.75
C ARG A 148 0.37 6.44 -14.72
N THR A 149 1.03 7.57 -14.94
CA THR A 149 0.35 8.87 -15.02
C THR A 149 1.08 9.82 -15.97
N THR A 150 0.33 10.58 -16.74
CA THR A 150 0.87 11.67 -17.56
C THR A 150 1.07 12.96 -16.76
N SER A 151 0.63 13.00 -15.51
CA SER A 151 0.73 14.18 -14.65
C SER A 151 2.09 14.24 -13.96
N SER A 152 3.01 15.04 -14.50
CA SER A 152 4.31 15.32 -13.87
C SER A 152 4.15 15.88 -12.45
N TRP A 153 3.10 16.67 -12.20
CA TRP A 153 2.81 17.19 -10.87
C TRP A 153 2.54 16.08 -9.84
N ARG A 154 1.77 15.05 -10.21
CA ARG A 154 1.51 13.92 -9.30
C ARG A 154 2.81 13.22 -8.93
N ILE A 155 3.71 13.00 -9.90
CA ILE A 155 5.01 12.35 -9.64
C ILE A 155 5.89 13.26 -8.75
N SER A 156 5.91 14.57 -8.99
CA SER A 156 6.68 15.53 -8.19
C SER A 156 6.17 15.71 -6.76
N THR A 157 4.94 15.32 -6.46
CA THR A 157 4.37 15.35 -5.10
C THR A 157 4.41 13.99 -4.39
N GLY A 158 4.68 12.91 -5.14
CA GLY A 158 4.92 11.56 -4.66
C GLY A 158 6.39 11.15 -4.79
N TYR A 159 6.66 9.98 -5.36
CA TYR A 159 8.02 9.58 -5.73
C TYR A 159 8.05 8.96 -7.12
N ALA A 160 9.19 9.13 -7.79
CA ALA A 160 9.47 8.51 -9.09
C ALA A 160 10.31 7.24 -8.90
N LEU A 161 10.19 6.32 -9.86
CA LEU A 161 11.05 5.14 -9.94
C LEU A 161 11.49 4.90 -11.38
N SER A 162 12.70 4.31 -11.53
CA SER A 162 13.18 3.77 -12.81
C SER A 162 13.31 2.26 -12.71
N LEU A 163 12.94 1.60 -13.79
CA LEU A 163 13.02 0.13 -13.90
C LEU A 163 13.94 -0.23 -15.08
N ASP A 164 14.62 -1.35 -14.96
CA ASP A 164 15.24 -1.97 -16.12
C ASP A 164 14.21 -2.71 -16.99
N HIS A 165 14.65 -3.31 -18.08
CA HIS A 165 13.79 -4.05 -19.01
C HIS A 165 13.16 -5.31 -18.41
N ALA A 166 13.71 -5.83 -17.30
CA ALA A 166 13.15 -6.95 -16.54
C ALA A 166 12.16 -6.49 -15.44
N GLY A 167 12.01 -5.17 -15.24
CA GLY A 167 11.17 -4.60 -14.19
C GLY A 167 11.87 -4.45 -12.84
N ARG A 168 13.19 -4.65 -12.77
CA ARG A 168 13.97 -4.43 -11.55
C ARG A 168 14.10 -2.93 -11.29
N VAL A 169 13.92 -2.52 -10.05
CA VAL A 169 14.08 -1.12 -9.62
C VAL A 169 15.56 -0.74 -9.67
N LEU A 170 15.88 0.31 -10.44
CA LEU A 170 17.20 0.90 -10.54
C LEU A 170 17.34 2.14 -9.66
N ARG A 171 16.28 2.93 -9.55
CA ARG A 171 16.30 4.19 -8.81
C ARG A 171 14.92 4.54 -8.28
N LEU A 172 14.90 5.08 -7.06
CA LEU A 172 13.76 5.67 -6.39
C LEU A 172 14.12 7.08 -5.94
N LEU A 173 13.22 8.04 -6.10
CA LEU A 173 13.45 9.42 -5.68
C LEU A 173 12.15 10.06 -5.19
N GLU A 174 12.12 10.42 -3.92
CA GLU A 174 11.02 11.18 -3.29
C GLU A 174 10.98 12.61 -3.84
N LYS A 175 9.78 13.02 -4.26
CA LYS A 175 9.49 14.39 -4.74
C LYS A 175 10.50 14.95 -5.74
N PRO A 176 10.70 14.28 -6.89
CA PRO A 176 11.63 14.78 -7.89
C PRO A 176 11.20 16.17 -8.41
N GLN A 177 12.13 17.09 -8.51
CA GLN A 177 11.83 18.41 -9.09
C GLN A 177 11.38 18.29 -10.55
N VAL A 178 12.03 17.40 -11.31
CA VAL A 178 11.70 17.10 -12.69
C VAL A 178 11.58 15.58 -12.83
N PRO A 179 10.36 15.03 -12.97
CA PRO A 179 10.14 13.63 -13.28
C PRO A 179 10.75 13.25 -14.63
N TRP A 180 11.33 12.06 -14.72
CA TRP A 180 12.01 11.59 -15.94
C TRP A 180 11.22 10.53 -16.73
N ASN A 181 10.07 10.09 -16.23
CA ASN A 181 9.17 9.12 -16.88
C ASN A 181 7.73 9.29 -16.36
N ASP A 182 6.84 8.35 -16.72
CA ASP A 182 5.42 8.31 -16.37
C ASP A 182 5.09 7.41 -15.16
N LEU A 183 6.11 6.92 -14.43
CA LEU A 183 5.91 6.02 -13.30
C LEU A 183 5.78 6.81 -12.00
N LEU A 184 4.59 6.77 -11.42
CA LEU A 184 4.31 7.28 -10.08
C LEU A 184 4.37 6.13 -9.09
N GLY A 185 5.33 6.16 -8.19
CA GLY A 185 5.35 5.23 -7.06
C GLY A 185 4.21 5.53 -6.09
N VAL A 186 3.58 4.47 -5.60
CA VAL A 186 2.46 4.54 -4.66
C VAL A 186 2.82 3.86 -3.34
N GLY A 187 2.04 4.13 -2.30
CA GLY A 187 2.29 3.62 -0.95
C GLY A 187 1.91 2.17 -0.75
N THR A 188 2.29 1.33 -1.69
CA THR A 188 2.12 -0.13 -1.63
C THR A 188 3.46 -0.82 -1.86
N TRP A 189 3.93 -1.57 -0.85
CA TRP A 189 5.20 -2.30 -0.91
C TRP A 189 5.04 -3.68 -0.25
N LEU A 190 5.58 -4.73 -0.90
CA LEU A 190 5.71 -6.05 -0.29
C LEU A 190 7.18 -6.32 -0.02
N LEU A 191 7.57 -6.35 1.25
CA LEU A 191 8.96 -6.33 1.69
C LEU A 191 9.25 -7.43 2.72
N GLY A 192 10.48 -7.93 2.73
CA GLY A 192 11.01 -8.77 3.78
C GLY A 192 11.45 -7.98 5.01
N ARG A 193 11.90 -8.71 6.04
CA ARG A 193 12.38 -8.13 7.31
C ARG A 193 13.66 -7.31 7.17
N ASP A 194 14.37 -7.42 6.07
CA ASP A 194 15.57 -6.60 5.78
C ASP A 194 15.29 -5.10 5.83
N PHE A 195 14.07 -4.68 5.48
CA PHE A 195 13.65 -3.29 5.62
C PHE A 195 13.98 -2.70 6.99
N PHE A 196 13.77 -3.45 8.06
CA PHE A 196 14.02 -2.98 9.43
C PHE A 196 15.50 -2.75 9.73
N HIS A 197 16.37 -3.52 9.09
CA HIS A 197 17.81 -3.32 9.15
C HIS A 197 18.22 -2.05 8.40
N TYR A 198 17.73 -1.89 7.16
CA TYR A 198 18.01 -0.72 6.33
C TYR A 198 17.46 0.57 6.94
N PHE A 199 16.29 0.54 7.57
CA PHE A 199 15.75 1.68 8.31
C PHE A 199 16.75 2.21 9.33
N THR A 200 17.39 1.34 10.10
CA THR A 200 18.34 1.79 11.16
C THR A 200 19.61 2.41 10.58
N ARG A 201 20.01 2.04 9.38
CA ARG A 201 21.20 2.54 8.67
C ARG A 201 20.93 3.80 7.84
N THR A 202 19.70 4.01 7.42
CA THR A 202 19.34 5.20 6.63
C THR A 202 19.43 6.46 7.50
N PRO A 203 20.12 7.53 7.04
CA PRO A 203 20.26 8.76 7.82
C PRO A 203 18.91 9.46 8.02
N VAL A 204 18.80 10.15 9.14
CA VAL A 204 17.67 11.07 9.40
C VAL A 204 17.85 12.30 8.51
N GLN A 205 16.79 12.70 7.81
CA GLN A 205 16.78 13.97 7.08
C GLN A 205 16.69 15.13 8.07
N GLU A 206 17.73 15.93 8.20
CA GLU A 206 17.81 17.04 9.17
C GLU A 206 16.63 18.01 9.06
N ALA A 207 16.22 18.35 7.83
CA ALA A 207 15.15 19.30 7.58
C ALA A 207 13.76 18.83 8.09
N ARG A 208 13.55 17.53 8.27
CA ARG A 208 12.25 16.93 8.66
C ARG A 208 12.33 16.19 9.99
N GLY A 209 13.52 15.84 10.47
CA GLY A 209 13.72 15.02 11.65
C GLY A 209 13.24 13.56 11.49
N GLU A 210 13.06 13.10 10.25
CA GLU A 210 12.54 11.77 9.93
C GLU A 210 13.42 11.02 8.92
N ARG A 211 13.31 9.68 8.91
CA ARG A 211 13.89 8.85 7.86
C ARG A 211 12.87 8.71 6.75
N ASP A 212 13.29 9.02 5.54
CA ASP A 212 12.45 8.91 4.36
C ASP A 212 12.32 7.44 3.93
N PHE A 213 11.09 7.00 3.71
CA PHE A 213 10.80 5.60 3.34
C PHE A 213 11.41 5.23 1.99
N VAL A 214 11.34 6.14 1.01
CA VAL A 214 11.90 5.94 -0.32
C VAL A 214 13.43 5.86 -0.28
N MET A 215 14.08 6.63 0.61
CA MET A 215 15.52 6.50 0.86
C MET A 215 15.90 5.15 1.49
N VAL A 216 15.06 4.59 2.37
CA VAL A 216 15.30 3.24 2.90
C VAL A 216 15.27 2.23 1.76
N LEU A 217 14.27 2.28 0.87
CA LEU A 217 14.19 1.41 -0.30
C LEU A 217 15.37 1.62 -1.26
N GLN A 218 15.80 2.88 -1.50
CA GLN A 218 16.96 3.16 -2.33
C GLN A 218 18.24 2.54 -1.75
N SER A 219 18.42 2.62 -0.41
CA SER A 219 19.58 1.99 0.24
C SER A 219 19.57 0.47 0.08
N MET A 220 18.39 -0.17 0.06
CA MET A 220 18.26 -1.61 -0.23
C MET A 220 18.71 -1.91 -1.68
N VAL A 221 18.29 -1.09 -2.64
CA VAL A 221 18.70 -1.22 -4.05
C VAL A 221 20.21 -1.01 -4.24
N ASP A 222 20.77 0.02 -3.58
CA ASP A 222 22.19 0.37 -3.67
C ASP A 222 23.09 -0.74 -3.09
N ASP A 223 22.64 -1.45 -2.07
CA ASP A 223 23.32 -2.61 -1.49
C ASP A 223 23.06 -3.92 -2.29
N GLY A 224 22.34 -3.86 -3.41
CA GLY A 224 22.17 -4.96 -4.35
C GLY A 224 20.93 -5.82 -4.17
N LEU A 225 20.02 -5.49 -3.24
CA LEU A 225 18.73 -6.19 -3.14
C LEU A 225 17.92 -6.00 -4.43
N SER A 226 17.26 -7.06 -4.84
CA SER A 226 16.46 -7.09 -6.07
C SER A 226 15.02 -6.70 -5.77
N LEU A 227 14.74 -5.39 -5.76
CA LEU A 227 13.37 -4.88 -5.71
C LEU A 227 12.80 -4.80 -7.13
N TYR A 228 11.52 -5.20 -7.31
CA TYR A 228 10.86 -5.14 -8.61
C TYR A 228 9.63 -4.22 -8.56
N GLY A 229 9.45 -3.46 -9.63
CA GLY A 229 8.27 -2.62 -9.82
C GLY A 229 7.05 -3.46 -10.20
N VAL A 230 5.89 -3.16 -9.60
CA VAL A 230 4.61 -3.77 -9.96
C VAL A 230 3.61 -2.68 -10.33
N ASP A 231 3.14 -2.71 -11.58
CA ASP A 231 2.03 -1.87 -12.02
C ASP A 231 0.75 -2.38 -11.34
N LEU A 232 0.23 -1.61 -10.37
CA LEU A 232 -0.98 -1.97 -9.64
C LEU A 232 -2.24 -1.82 -10.47
N ARG A 233 -2.16 -1.10 -11.59
CA ARG A 233 -3.31 -0.78 -12.47
C ARG A 233 -4.48 -0.17 -11.70
N GLY A 234 -5.61 0.03 -12.39
CA GLY A 234 -6.77 0.66 -11.78
C GLY A 234 -6.58 2.15 -11.50
N GLU A 235 -7.53 2.73 -10.78
CA GLU A 235 -7.48 4.12 -10.38
C GLU A 235 -6.88 4.28 -8.98
N PHE A 236 -6.14 5.35 -8.80
CA PHE A 236 -5.43 5.65 -7.57
C PHE A 236 -5.56 7.12 -7.19
N ILE A 237 -5.84 7.38 -5.92
CA ILE A 237 -5.80 8.73 -5.36
C ILE A 237 -5.25 8.72 -3.92
N ASN A 238 -4.33 9.66 -3.65
CA ASN A 238 -3.85 9.92 -2.30
C ASN A 238 -4.67 11.05 -1.69
N VAL A 239 -5.48 10.74 -0.67
CA VAL A 239 -6.43 11.67 -0.05
C VAL A 239 -5.72 12.49 1.02
N ASN A 240 -5.18 13.65 0.68
CA ASN A 240 -4.42 14.53 1.58
C ASN A 240 -5.10 15.85 1.89
N THR A 241 -6.00 16.30 1.03
CA THR A 241 -6.69 17.60 1.11
C THR A 241 -8.19 17.44 0.88
N PRO A 242 -9.02 18.44 1.21
CA PRO A 242 -10.44 18.42 0.88
C PRO A 242 -10.72 18.25 -0.62
N VAL A 243 -9.84 18.75 -1.49
CA VAL A 243 -9.97 18.58 -2.95
C VAL A 243 -9.75 17.13 -3.34
N ASP A 244 -8.76 16.46 -2.75
CA ASP A 244 -8.53 15.03 -3.00
C ASP A 244 -9.71 14.18 -2.53
N LEU A 245 -10.36 14.59 -1.42
CA LEU A 245 -11.57 13.91 -0.92
C LEU A 245 -12.72 13.98 -1.92
N LEU A 246 -12.97 15.15 -2.51
CA LEU A 246 -13.98 15.32 -3.56
C LEU A 246 -13.64 14.50 -4.81
N ALA A 247 -12.37 14.46 -5.20
CA ALA A 247 -11.91 13.66 -6.32
C ALA A 247 -12.06 12.16 -6.05
N ALA A 248 -11.77 11.70 -4.82
CA ALA A 248 -11.99 10.31 -4.42
C ALA A 248 -13.47 9.92 -4.44
N ASP A 249 -14.36 10.82 -4.00
CA ASP A 249 -15.81 10.61 -4.03
C ASP A 249 -16.32 10.47 -5.46
N ALA A 250 -15.89 11.35 -6.37
CA ALA A 250 -16.24 11.28 -7.80
C ALA A 250 -15.73 9.98 -8.46
N LEU A 251 -14.49 9.61 -8.19
CA LEU A 251 -13.85 8.41 -8.75
C LEU A 251 -14.61 7.12 -8.33
N LEU A 252 -15.01 7.03 -7.07
CA LEU A 252 -15.81 5.91 -6.58
C LEU A 252 -17.22 5.88 -7.21
N ALA A 253 -17.85 7.05 -7.40
CA ALA A 253 -19.16 7.14 -8.06
C ALA A 253 -19.11 6.61 -9.50
N GLU A 254 -18.07 6.96 -10.25
CA GLU A 254 -17.85 6.46 -11.60
C GLU A 254 -17.62 4.94 -11.64
N ALA A 255 -16.82 4.42 -10.70
CA ALA A 255 -16.56 3.00 -10.59
C ALA A 255 -17.83 2.18 -10.28
N GLU A 256 -18.69 2.65 -9.36
CA GLU A 256 -19.97 2.04 -9.04
C GLU A 256 -20.92 2.02 -10.24
N THR A 257 -20.99 3.14 -10.98
CA THR A 257 -21.81 3.27 -12.20
C THR A 257 -21.34 2.27 -13.26
N THR A 258 -20.04 2.18 -13.48
CA THR A 258 -19.45 1.24 -14.46
C THR A 258 -19.72 -0.21 -14.08
N ALA A 259 -19.60 -0.55 -12.79
CA ALA A 259 -19.90 -1.90 -12.31
C ALA A 259 -21.38 -2.27 -12.50
N ALA A 260 -22.31 -1.35 -12.23
CA ALA A 260 -23.75 -1.55 -12.42
C ALA A 260 -24.10 -1.81 -13.89
N ILE A 261 -23.53 -1.05 -14.84
CA ILE A 261 -23.74 -1.22 -16.28
C ILE A 261 -23.22 -2.58 -16.75
N THR A 262 -22.04 -2.99 -16.26
CA THR A 262 -21.42 -4.27 -16.61
C THR A 262 -22.25 -5.46 -16.12
N HIS A 263 -22.81 -5.39 -14.92
CA HIS A 263 -23.71 -6.41 -14.36
C HIS A 263 -24.99 -6.56 -15.19
N THR A 264 -25.63 -5.45 -15.50
CA THR A 264 -26.88 -5.45 -16.32
C THR A 264 -26.66 -6.02 -17.71
N SER A 265 -25.52 -5.69 -18.34
CA SER A 265 -25.15 -6.22 -19.67
C SER A 265 -24.87 -7.74 -19.64
N ARG A 266 -24.27 -8.24 -18.57
CA ARG A 266 -23.98 -9.67 -18.38
C ARG A 266 -25.25 -10.48 -18.16
N ASP A 267 -26.17 -9.98 -17.35
CA ASP A 267 -27.47 -10.63 -17.09
C ASP A 267 -28.33 -10.67 -18.35
N HIS A 268 -28.31 -9.60 -19.14
CA HIS A 268 -29.01 -9.58 -20.44
C HIS A 268 -28.42 -10.59 -21.44
N ALA A 269 -27.08 -10.71 -21.52
CA ALA A 269 -26.40 -11.66 -22.38
C ALA A 269 -26.73 -13.13 -22.00
N ILE A 270 -26.79 -13.42 -20.68
CA ILE A 270 -27.15 -14.75 -20.16
C ILE A 270 -28.62 -15.07 -20.52
N GLN A 271 -29.55 -14.10 -20.39
CA GLN A 271 -30.95 -14.30 -20.73
C GLN A 271 -31.17 -14.51 -22.24
N VAL A 272 -30.38 -13.85 -23.09
CA VAL A 272 -30.44 -14.02 -24.54
C VAL A 272 -29.85 -15.39 -24.99
N ALA A 273 -28.80 -15.85 -24.30
CA ALA A 273 -28.17 -17.16 -24.61
C ALA A 273 -29.01 -18.37 -24.09
N ALA A 274 -29.95 -18.14 -23.17
CA ALA A 274 -30.82 -19.17 -22.61
C ALA A 274 -32.17 -19.32 -23.38
N ARG A 275 -32.40 -18.54 -24.44
CA ARG A 275 -33.54 -18.64 -25.35
C ARG A 275 -33.13 -19.26 -26.67
#